data_3c211e2604c35fb1face5cfb9bcaec9a
#
_entry.id   3c211e2604c35fb1face5cfb9bcaec9a
#
_cell.length_a   1.000
_cell.length_b   1.000
_cell.length_c   1.000
_cell.angle_alpha   90.00
_cell.angle_beta   90.00
_cell.angle_gamma   90.00
#
_symmetry.space_group_name_H-M   'P 1'
#
loop_
_entity.id
_entity.type
_entity.pdbx_description
1 polymer ?
#
loop_
_entity_poly.entity_id
_entity_poly.type
_entity_poly.pdbx_seq_one_letter_code
_entity_poly.pdbx_strand_id
1 'polypeptide(L)'
;MAKLLTTDIPLGCACGKLSGLALGVSASSGARVVCYCDDCQSYAAFLARPGITDAWGGTDVVQIAPSRVRLTNGVQGLACVRLSTKGMYRWHCAECKTPVANTLSYRVPFASLFRTFVDPGATDNACEELLGPPIGHVQTKFARGTLPNEPEPMLRVVMHCGRLLGKWWLTGAGSPSPFFDTATHAPAVEPRILTPVERASLRPEAKSQS
;
A
#
# COMPACT_ATOMS: atom_id res chain seq x y z
N MET A 1 -14.22 -4.70 28.43
CA MET A 1 -13.22 -4.38 27.41
C MET A 1 -13.04 -5.60 26.52
N ALA A 2 -13.60 -5.61 25.32
CA ALA A 2 -13.41 -6.69 24.36
C ALA A 2 -11.93 -6.70 23.94
N LYS A 3 -11.25 -7.83 24.17
CA LYS A 3 -9.86 -8.06 23.71
C LYS A 3 -9.93 -8.06 22.18
N LEU A 4 -9.48 -6.98 21.55
CA LEU A 4 -9.34 -6.94 20.08
C LEU A 4 -8.41 -8.09 19.70
N LEU A 5 -8.96 -9.11 19.07
CA LEU A 5 -8.20 -10.25 18.56
C LEU A 5 -7.28 -9.70 17.47
N THR A 6 -5.98 -9.73 17.72
CA THR A 6 -4.98 -9.49 16.69
C THR A 6 -4.68 -10.80 16.00
N THR A 7 -4.67 -10.80 14.68
CA THR A 7 -4.44 -12.01 13.87
C THR A 7 -3.27 -11.76 12.93
N ASP A 8 -2.46 -12.79 12.70
CA ASP A 8 -1.47 -12.76 11.63
C ASP A 8 -2.19 -13.04 10.31
N ILE A 9 -2.03 -12.14 9.35
CA ILE A 9 -2.73 -12.22 8.06
C ILE A 9 -1.75 -12.71 6.99
N PRO A 10 -2.10 -13.73 6.19
CA PRO A 10 -1.30 -14.17 5.08
C PRO A 10 -1.09 -13.05 4.05
N LEU A 11 0.12 -12.99 3.51
CA LEU A 11 0.49 -12.11 2.41
C LEU A 11 0.94 -12.97 1.24
N GLY A 12 0.53 -12.63 0.03
CA GLY A 12 0.93 -13.39 -1.13
C GLY A 12 0.68 -12.70 -2.46
N CYS A 13 1.56 -12.95 -3.41
CA CYS A 13 1.35 -12.53 -4.78
C CYS A 13 0.54 -13.58 -5.57
N ALA A 14 -0.11 -13.14 -6.64
CA ALA A 14 -1.01 -14.00 -7.41
C ALA A 14 -0.33 -15.24 -8.06
N CYS A 15 0.99 -15.22 -8.27
CA CYS A 15 1.70 -16.41 -8.76
C CYS A 15 2.21 -17.32 -7.63
N GLY A 16 1.97 -16.97 -6.37
CA GLY A 16 2.38 -17.74 -5.19
C GLY A 16 3.88 -17.71 -4.86
N LYS A 17 4.71 -17.10 -5.71
CA LYS A 17 6.17 -17.13 -5.53
C LYS A 17 6.67 -16.21 -4.41
N LEU A 18 6.01 -15.08 -4.18
CA LEU A 18 6.31 -14.15 -3.09
C LEU A 18 5.21 -14.22 -2.04
N SER A 19 5.57 -14.56 -0.81
CA SER A 19 4.60 -14.67 0.29
C SER A 19 5.19 -14.27 1.64
N GLY A 20 4.32 -14.07 2.62
CA GLY A 20 4.70 -13.65 3.95
C GLY A 20 3.53 -13.55 4.91
N LEU A 21 3.71 -12.75 5.97
CA LEU A 21 2.72 -12.51 7.01
C LEU A 21 2.69 -11.01 7.38
N ALA A 22 1.52 -10.48 7.63
CA ALA A 22 1.31 -9.24 8.36
C ALA A 22 0.95 -9.59 9.81
N LEU A 23 1.85 -9.26 10.75
CA LEU A 23 1.79 -9.75 12.13
C LEU A 23 0.87 -8.90 13.01
N GLY A 24 0.00 -9.56 13.77
CA GLY A 24 -0.83 -8.95 14.81
C GLY A 24 -1.68 -7.79 14.27
N VAL A 25 -2.29 -7.96 13.10
CA VAL A 25 -3.11 -6.94 12.45
C VAL A 25 -4.51 -6.92 13.07
N SER A 26 -5.06 -5.74 13.17
CA SER A 26 -6.46 -5.50 13.55
C SER A 26 -6.90 -4.15 12.99
N ALA A 27 -8.17 -3.86 12.96
CA ALA A 27 -8.72 -2.56 12.54
C ALA A 27 -8.14 -1.36 13.32
N SER A 28 -7.57 -1.59 14.52
CA SER A 28 -6.92 -0.54 15.34
C SER A 28 -5.40 -0.49 15.21
N SER A 29 -4.76 -1.48 14.59
CA SER A 29 -3.29 -1.54 14.45
C SER A 29 -2.78 -0.96 13.14
N GLY A 30 -3.68 -0.67 12.21
CA GLY A 30 -3.44 -0.09 10.90
C GLY A 30 -4.54 0.86 10.47
N ALA A 31 -4.47 1.33 9.25
CA ALA A 31 -5.49 2.16 8.61
C ALA A 31 -5.73 1.69 7.19
N ARG A 32 -6.93 1.19 6.89
CA ARG A 32 -7.34 0.88 5.52
C ARG A 32 -7.90 2.14 4.87
N VAL A 33 -7.36 2.51 3.71
CA VAL A 33 -7.80 3.68 2.95
C VAL A 33 -7.88 3.35 1.46
N VAL A 34 -8.77 4.03 0.73
CA VAL A 34 -8.80 3.98 -0.73
C VAL A 34 -8.18 5.26 -1.28
N CYS A 35 -7.09 5.12 -2.03
CA CYS A 35 -6.33 6.26 -2.57
C CYS A 35 -6.54 6.43 -4.07
N TYR A 36 -7.02 7.61 -4.47
CA TYR A 36 -7.29 7.98 -5.87
C TYR A 36 -6.18 8.82 -6.51
N CYS A 37 -5.05 9.07 -5.84
CA CYS A 37 -4.02 9.96 -6.38
C CYS A 37 -3.49 9.47 -7.74
N ASP A 38 -3.08 10.42 -8.57
CA ASP A 38 -2.51 10.18 -9.90
C ASP A 38 -1.29 9.25 -9.85
N ASP A 39 -0.46 9.34 -8.83
CA ASP A 39 0.69 8.47 -8.64
C ASP A 39 0.29 6.99 -8.38
N CYS A 40 -0.79 6.73 -7.63
CA CYS A 40 -1.30 5.36 -7.44
C CYS A 40 -1.88 4.80 -8.74
N GLN A 41 -2.61 5.62 -9.49
CA GLN A 41 -3.15 5.24 -10.78
C GLN A 41 -2.02 5.01 -11.82
N SER A 42 -1.00 5.88 -11.85
CA SER A 42 0.19 5.69 -12.71
C SER A 42 0.95 4.41 -12.35
N TYR A 43 1.04 4.07 -11.07
CA TYR A 43 1.67 2.82 -10.65
C TYR A 43 0.85 1.59 -11.07
N ALA A 44 -0.47 1.64 -10.95
CA ALA A 44 -1.33 0.57 -11.44
C ALA A 44 -1.19 0.38 -12.97
N ALA A 45 -1.10 1.49 -13.73
CA ALA A 45 -0.82 1.46 -15.16
C ALA A 45 0.57 0.87 -15.48
N PHE A 46 1.61 1.22 -14.72
CA PHE A 46 2.95 0.64 -14.86
C PHE A 46 2.94 -0.89 -14.68
N LEU A 47 2.19 -1.40 -13.72
CA LEU A 47 2.09 -2.84 -13.47
C LEU A 47 1.26 -3.56 -14.54
N ALA A 48 0.42 -2.83 -15.27
CA ALA A 48 -0.46 -3.34 -16.34
C ALA A 48 -1.25 -4.59 -15.91
N ARG A 49 -1.75 -4.60 -14.66
CA ARG A 49 -2.44 -5.73 -14.08
C ARG A 49 -3.87 -5.34 -13.68
N PRO A 50 -4.89 -6.14 -14.04
CA PRO A 50 -6.27 -5.89 -13.62
C PRO A 50 -6.45 -6.05 -12.11
N GLY A 51 -7.47 -5.39 -11.54
CA GLY A 51 -7.89 -5.55 -10.15
C GLY A 51 -7.04 -4.78 -9.12
N ILE A 52 -6.10 -3.92 -9.55
CA ILE A 52 -5.34 -3.05 -8.62
C ILE A 52 -6.17 -1.84 -8.19
N THR A 53 -6.99 -1.32 -9.09
CA THR A 53 -7.87 -0.18 -8.84
C THR A 53 -9.33 -0.56 -8.98
N ASP A 54 -10.19 0.15 -8.26
CA ASP A 54 -11.63 0.11 -8.47
C ASP A 54 -12.03 0.83 -9.79
N ALA A 55 -13.33 0.88 -10.09
CA ALA A 55 -13.87 1.51 -11.30
C ALA A 55 -13.56 3.01 -11.38
N TRP A 56 -13.33 3.66 -10.25
CA TRP A 56 -13.02 5.09 -10.15
C TRP A 56 -11.52 5.39 -10.06
N GLY A 57 -10.66 4.37 -10.19
CA GLY A 57 -9.22 4.50 -10.11
C GLY A 57 -8.66 4.49 -8.69
N GLY A 58 -9.47 4.13 -7.70
CA GLY A 58 -9.06 4.00 -6.30
C GLY A 58 -8.26 2.74 -6.03
N THR A 59 -7.18 2.88 -5.30
CA THR A 59 -6.34 1.77 -4.85
C THR A 59 -6.60 1.51 -3.36
N ASP A 60 -7.06 0.31 -3.03
CA ASP A 60 -7.30 -0.11 -1.65
C ASP A 60 -5.98 -0.55 -1.00
N VAL A 61 -5.61 0.13 0.08
CA VAL A 61 -4.35 -0.10 0.78
C VAL A 61 -4.53 -0.08 2.29
N VAL A 62 -3.71 -0.89 2.97
CA VAL A 62 -3.66 -1.00 4.42
C VAL A 62 -2.34 -0.43 4.91
N GLN A 63 -2.40 0.69 5.63
CA GLN A 63 -1.25 1.29 6.26
C GLN A 63 -0.89 0.52 7.54
N ILE A 64 0.36 0.09 7.64
CA ILE A 64 0.86 -0.74 8.72
C ILE A 64 2.31 -0.36 9.06
N ALA A 65 2.73 -0.63 10.30
CA ALA A 65 4.14 -0.50 10.67
C ALA A 65 5.01 -1.50 9.90
N PRO A 66 6.14 -1.09 9.30
CA PRO A 66 7.02 -2.00 8.56
C PRO A 66 7.49 -3.22 9.34
N SER A 67 7.73 -3.09 10.64
CA SER A 67 8.14 -4.20 11.52
C SER A 67 7.10 -5.32 11.66
N ARG A 68 5.86 -5.07 11.26
CA ARG A 68 4.78 -6.08 11.23
C ARG A 68 4.74 -6.86 9.93
N VAL A 69 5.50 -6.47 8.92
CA VAL A 69 5.54 -7.14 7.62
C VAL A 69 6.72 -8.11 7.59
N ARG A 70 6.46 -9.38 7.35
CA ARG A 70 7.49 -10.42 7.14
C ARG A 70 7.27 -11.09 5.80
N LEU A 71 8.23 -10.97 4.91
CA LEU A 71 8.29 -11.78 3.69
C LEU A 71 9.06 -13.05 4.02
N THR A 72 8.43 -14.21 3.85
CA THR A 72 8.99 -15.52 4.25
C THR A 72 9.48 -16.34 3.07
N ASN A 73 8.88 -16.14 1.90
CA ASN A 73 9.27 -16.87 0.69
C ASN A 73 9.44 -15.92 -0.49
N GLY A 74 10.36 -16.23 -1.39
CA GLY A 74 10.53 -15.57 -2.68
C GLY A 74 11.02 -14.12 -2.59
N VAL A 75 11.69 -13.73 -1.51
CA VAL A 75 12.16 -12.35 -1.31
C VAL A 75 13.05 -11.86 -2.45
N GLN A 76 13.82 -12.77 -3.08
CA GLN A 76 14.61 -12.48 -4.27
C GLN A 76 13.77 -12.09 -5.49
N GLY A 77 12.48 -12.40 -5.50
CA GLY A 77 11.52 -11.99 -6.52
C GLY A 77 10.83 -10.64 -6.22
N LEU A 78 11.25 -9.92 -5.17
CA LEU A 78 10.77 -8.57 -4.90
C LEU A 78 11.43 -7.59 -5.89
N ALA A 79 10.65 -6.70 -6.46
CA ALA A 79 11.13 -5.60 -7.32
C ALA A 79 10.64 -4.26 -6.79
N CYS A 80 11.34 -3.20 -7.14
CA CYS A 80 10.99 -1.85 -6.72
C CYS A 80 11.03 -0.87 -7.89
N VAL A 81 10.04 0.02 -7.95
CA VAL A 81 10.02 1.15 -8.88
C VAL A 81 9.73 2.45 -8.13
N ARG A 82 10.29 3.55 -8.61
CA ARG A 82 9.94 4.91 -8.19
C ARG A 82 9.49 5.70 -9.40
N LEU A 83 8.36 6.37 -9.31
CA LEU A 83 7.82 7.18 -10.40
C LEU A 83 8.66 8.47 -10.64
N SER A 84 9.48 8.84 -9.68
CA SER A 84 10.44 9.93 -9.76
C SER A 84 11.52 9.75 -8.69
N THR A 85 12.62 10.50 -8.78
CA THR A 85 13.72 10.47 -7.81
C THR A 85 13.31 10.80 -6.37
N LYS A 86 12.22 11.56 -6.18
CA LYS A 86 11.67 11.92 -4.87
C LYS A 86 10.39 11.14 -4.52
N GLY A 87 9.89 10.26 -5.43
CA GLY A 87 8.68 9.48 -5.22
C GLY A 87 8.84 8.36 -4.18
N MET A 88 7.71 7.77 -3.80
CA MET A 88 7.70 6.60 -2.91
C MET A 88 8.37 5.39 -3.58
N TYR A 89 8.95 4.51 -2.77
CA TYR A 89 9.33 3.16 -3.18
C TYR A 89 8.07 2.33 -3.35
N ARG A 90 7.88 1.74 -4.52
CA ARG A 90 6.71 0.95 -4.89
C ARG A 90 7.13 -0.48 -5.17
N TRP A 91 6.83 -1.34 -4.23
CA TRP A 91 7.27 -2.73 -4.20
C TRP A 91 6.26 -3.63 -4.89
N HIS A 92 6.72 -4.56 -5.72
CA HIS A 92 5.88 -5.52 -6.43
C HIS A 92 6.60 -6.84 -6.66
N CYS A 93 5.86 -7.90 -6.94
CA CYS A 93 6.43 -9.14 -7.43
C CYS A 93 7.02 -8.93 -8.83
N ALA A 94 8.30 -9.25 -9.03
CA ALA A 94 8.98 -9.07 -10.32
C ALA A 94 8.30 -9.85 -11.45
N GLU A 95 7.76 -11.02 -11.15
CA GLU A 95 7.18 -11.93 -12.12
C GLU A 95 5.73 -11.60 -12.47
N CYS A 96 4.83 -11.65 -11.51
CA CYS A 96 3.39 -11.49 -11.78
C CYS A 96 2.89 -10.05 -11.60
N LYS A 97 3.77 -9.10 -11.27
CA LYS A 97 3.44 -7.68 -11.09
C LYS A 97 2.38 -7.41 -10.02
N THR A 98 2.13 -8.36 -9.11
CA THR A 98 1.27 -8.08 -7.94
C THR A 98 1.91 -6.98 -7.11
N PRO A 99 1.22 -5.84 -6.85
CA PRO A 99 1.74 -4.80 -5.98
C PRO A 99 1.80 -5.31 -4.54
N VAL A 100 2.89 -5.02 -3.85
CA VAL A 100 3.15 -5.45 -2.47
C VAL A 100 2.89 -4.31 -1.49
N ALA A 101 3.67 -3.24 -1.61
CA ALA A 101 3.59 -2.11 -0.70
C ALA A 101 4.10 -0.83 -1.33
N ASN A 102 3.71 0.31 -0.73
CA ASN A 102 4.40 1.59 -0.90
C ASN A 102 5.09 1.96 0.42
N THR A 103 6.32 2.45 0.34
CA THR A 103 7.07 2.99 1.49
C THR A 103 7.68 4.33 1.14
N LEU A 104 7.92 5.18 2.16
CA LEU A 104 8.53 6.49 1.95
C LEU A 104 10.06 6.41 1.99
N SER A 105 10.60 5.96 3.11
CA SER A 105 12.03 5.76 3.33
C SER A 105 12.23 4.91 4.59
N TYR A 106 13.44 4.45 4.84
CA TYR A 106 13.80 3.77 6.07
C TYR A 106 13.44 4.57 7.34
N ARG A 107 13.57 5.89 7.30
CA ARG A 107 13.32 6.78 8.44
C ARG A 107 11.86 6.94 8.81
N VAL A 108 10.96 6.62 7.89
CA VAL A 108 9.52 6.79 8.10
C VAL A 108 8.90 5.41 8.34
N PRO A 109 8.37 5.13 9.53
CA PRO A 109 7.82 3.82 9.90
C PRO A 109 6.45 3.60 9.24
N PHE A 110 6.44 3.57 7.91
CA PHE A 110 5.23 3.50 7.10
C PHE A 110 5.38 2.49 5.98
N ALA A 111 4.48 1.52 5.94
CA ALA A 111 4.24 0.65 4.82
C ALA A 111 2.75 0.64 4.48
N SER A 112 2.42 0.87 3.22
CA SER A 112 1.05 0.84 2.71
C SER A 112 0.91 -0.42 1.85
N LEU A 113 0.46 -1.52 2.45
CA LEU A 113 0.24 -2.80 1.78
C LEU A 113 -0.96 -2.70 0.83
N PHE A 114 -0.81 -3.26 -0.36
CA PHE A 114 -1.93 -3.38 -1.29
C PHE A 114 -2.89 -4.49 -0.85
N ARG A 115 -4.19 -4.21 -0.91
CA ARG A 115 -5.25 -5.19 -0.62
C ARG A 115 -5.05 -6.49 -1.43
N THR A 116 -4.63 -6.38 -2.68
CA THR A 116 -4.38 -7.52 -3.57
C THR A 116 -3.18 -8.39 -3.16
N PHE A 117 -2.38 -7.97 -2.20
CA PHE A 117 -1.29 -8.73 -1.59
C PHE A 117 -1.65 -9.26 -0.20
N VAL A 118 -2.67 -8.67 0.44
CA VAL A 118 -3.17 -9.07 1.76
C VAL A 118 -4.21 -10.15 1.57
N ASP A 119 -3.94 -11.36 2.05
CA ASP A 119 -4.79 -12.54 1.95
C ASP A 119 -5.38 -12.73 0.54
N PRO A 120 -4.57 -13.12 -0.45
CA PRO A 120 -4.97 -13.14 -1.85
C PRO A 120 -6.14 -14.10 -2.16
N GLY A 121 -6.50 -14.96 -1.23
CA GLY A 121 -7.66 -15.85 -1.32
C GLY A 121 -8.90 -15.35 -0.58
N ALA A 122 -8.78 -14.25 0.20
CA ALA A 122 -9.91 -13.75 0.97
C ALA A 122 -10.94 -13.04 0.08
N THR A 123 -12.21 -13.27 0.40
CA THR A 123 -13.31 -12.48 -0.15
C THR A 123 -13.28 -11.05 0.41
N ASP A 124 -13.98 -10.12 -0.23
CA ASP A 124 -14.07 -8.74 0.28
C ASP A 124 -14.64 -8.70 1.70
N ASN A 125 -15.64 -9.52 2.00
CA ASN A 125 -16.23 -9.63 3.34
C ASN A 125 -15.21 -10.12 4.38
N ALA A 126 -14.42 -11.16 4.07
CA ALA A 126 -13.39 -11.65 4.99
C ALA A 126 -12.31 -10.59 5.27
N CYS A 127 -11.94 -9.79 4.27
CA CYS A 127 -11.04 -8.67 4.48
C CYS A 127 -11.65 -7.55 5.33
N GLU A 128 -12.94 -7.28 5.20
CA GLU A 128 -13.64 -6.31 6.04
C GLU A 128 -13.75 -6.78 7.49
N GLU A 129 -13.95 -8.06 7.72
CA GLU A 129 -13.95 -8.63 9.08
C GLU A 129 -12.58 -8.51 9.76
N LEU A 130 -11.49 -8.73 9.01
CA LEU A 130 -10.12 -8.68 9.54
C LEU A 130 -9.57 -7.26 9.69
N LEU A 131 -9.78 -6.42 8.68
CA LEU A 131 -9.16 -5.10 8.55
C LEU A 131 -10.11 -3.96 8.90
N GLY A 132 -11.40 -4.24 8.98
CA GLY A 132 -12.46 -3.25 9.01
C GLY A 132 -12.70 -2.59 7.64
N PRO A 133 -13.77 -1.78 7.53
CA PRO A 133 -14.02 -0.97 6.35
C PRO A 133 -12.92 0.09 6.17
N PRO A 134 -12.74 0.64 4.96
CA PRO A 134 -11.86 1.78 4.75
C PRO A 134 -12.27 2.94 5.69
N ILE A 135 -11.29 3.52 6.38
CA ILE A 135 -11.53 4.70 7.25
C ILE A 135 -11.75 5.98 6.46
N GLY A 136 -11.55 5.93 5.16
CA GLY A 136 -11.85 7.01 4.22
C GLY A 136 -11.21 6.88 2.86
N HIS A 137 -11.64 7.79 1.99
CA HIS A 137 -11.23 7.92 0.61
C HIS A 137 -10.34 9.16 0.47
N VAL A 138 -9.09 8.99 0.02
CA VAL A 138 -8.14 10.10 -0.05
C VAL A 138 -7.83 10.48 -1.50
N GLN A 139 -7.51 11.78 -1.71
CA GLN A 139 -7.19 12.33 -3.05
C GLN A 139 -8.32 12.15 -4.07
N THR A 140 -9.57 12.22 -3.63
CA THR A 140 -10.77 11.96 -4.44
C THR A 140 -10.94 12.90 -5.62
N LYS A 141 -10.30 14.06 -5.61
CA LYS A 141 -10.23 14.97 -6.77
C LYS A 141 -9.68 14.33 -8.05
N PHE A 142 -8.90 13.25 -7.93
CA PHE A 142 -8.35 12.50 -9.06
C PHE A 142 -9.19 11.26 -9.42
N ALA A 143 -10.32 11.02 -8.75
CA ALA A 143 -11.19 9.89 -9.09
C ALA A 143 -11.76 10.03 -10.50
N ARG A 144 -11.93 8.91 -11.20
CA ARG A 144 -12.52 8.83 -12.54
C ARG A 144 -14.04 8.85 -12.43
N GLY A 145 -14.64 10.04 -12.42
CA GLY A 145 -16.09 10.20 -12.27
C GLY A 145 -16.53 10.47 -10.83
N THR A 146 -17.83 10.38 -10.59
CA THR A 146 -18.44 10.63 -9.28
C THR A 146 -18.38 9.37 -8.42
N LEU A 147 -17.88 9.51 -7.20
CA LEU A 147 -17.87 8.41 -6.25
C LEU A 147 -19.30 8.08 -5.78
N PRO A 148 -19.62 6.80 -5.50
CA PRO A 148 -20.97 6.39 -5.09
C PRO A 148 -21.38 6.93 -3.71
N ASN A 149 -20.40 7.23 -2.86
CA ASN A 149 -20.60 7.78 -1.52
C ASN A 149 -19.79 9.06 -1.33
N GLU A 150 -20.28 9.95 -0.49
CA GLU A 150 -19.50 11.11 -0.08
C GLU A 150 -18.23 10.65 0.67
N PRO A 151 -17.07 11.21 0.34
CA PRO A 151 -15.83 10.83 1.01
C PRO A 151 -15.83 11.33 2.47
N GLU A 152 -15.24 10.54 3.33
CA GLU A 152 -15.03 10.90 4.74
C GLU A 152 -14.27 12.23 4.87
N PRO A 153 -14.53 13.01 5.93
CA PRO A 153 -13.78 14.24 6.17
C PRO A 153 -12.28 13.97 6.22
N MET A 154 -11.51 14.57 5.31
CA MET A 154 -10.06 14.37 5.17
C MET A 154 -9.33 14.56 6.51
N LEU A 155 -9.78 15.52 7.35
CA LEU A 155 -9.19 15.76 8.66
C LEU A 155 -9.22 14.52 9.55
N ARG A 156 -10.33 13.76 9.56
CA ARG A 156 -10.47 12.52 10.34
C ARG A 156 -9.44 11.48 9.90
N VAL A 157 -9.28 11.28 8.60
CA VAL A 157 -8.31 10.34 8.02
C VAL A 157 -6.89 10.75 8.37
N VAL A 158 -6.54 12.03 8.18
CA VAL A 158 -5.20 12.57 8.47
C VAL A 158 -4.87 12.44 9.96
N MET A 159 -5.81 12.76 10.86
CA MET A 159 -5.62 12.63 12.30
C MET A 159 -5.40 11.17 12.72
N HIS A 160 -6.18 10.24 12.17
CA HIS A 160 -6.03 8.81 12.46
C HIS A 160 -4.66 8.28 11.98
N CYS A 161 -4.32 8.51 10.71
CA CYS A 161 -3.03 8.10 10.14
C CYS A 161 -1.86 8.77 10.87
N GLY A 162 -1.98 10.06 11.21
CA GLY A 162 -0.95 10.80 11.95
C GLY A 162 -0.68 10.23 13.34
N ARG A 163 -1.74 9.83 14.07
CA ARG A 163 -1.60 9.17 15.38
C ARG A 163 -0.91 7.81 15.27
N LEU A 164 -1.27 7.00 14.27
CA LEU A 164 -0.61 5.72 14.03
C LEU A 164 0.86 5.92 13.70
N LEU A 165 1.17 6.82 12.77
CA LEU A 165 2.55 7.11 12.37
C LEU A 165 3.39 7.62 13.56
N GLY A 166 2.85 8.53 14.36
CA GLY A 166 3.50 9.02 15.58
C GLY A 166 3.77 7.90 16.58
N LYS A 167 2.79 7.01 16.82
CA LYS A 167 2.97 5.82 17.65
C LYS A 167 4.08 4.92 17.13
N TRP A 168 4.08 4.60 15.84
CA TRP A 168 5.08 3.74 15.22
C TRP A 168 6.48 4.36 15.28
N TRP A 169 6.57 5.67 15.13
CA TRP A 169 7.83 6.39 15.26
C TRP A 169 8.38 6.33 16.71
N LEU A 170 7.53 6.60 17.69
CA LEU A 170 7.90 6.56 19.10
C LEU A 170 8.28 5.15 19.59
N THR A 171 7.69 4.11 19.01
CA THR A 171 7.95 2.70 19.39
C THR A 171 9.03 2.04 18.55
N GLY A 172 9.68 2.76 17.62
CA GLY A 172 10.68 2.18 16.73
C GLY A 172 10.13 1.14 15.75
N ALA A 173 8.81 1.16 15.49
CA ALA A 173 8.13 0.14 14.67
C ALA A 173 8.45 0.21 13.17
N GLY A 174 9.39 1.05 12.76
CA GLY A 174 9.94 1.08 11.40
C GLY A 174 10.90 -0.07 11.11
N SER A 175 11.50 -0.68 12.15
CA SER A 175 12.50 -1.73 12.03
C SER A 175 12.17 -2.92 12.94
N PRO A 176 12.50 -4.16 12.52
CA PRO A 176 13.00 -4.53 11.20
C PRO A 176 11.97 -4.32 10.08
N SER A 177 12.44 -4.15 8.84
CA SER A 177 11.59 -3.95 7.67
C SER A 177 12.04 -4.87 6.53
N PRO A 178 11.13 -5.52 5.79
CA PRO A 178 11.53 -6.31 4.63
C PRO A 178 11.91 -5.45 3.41
N PHE A 179 11.69 -4.14 3.50
CA PHE A 179 11.86 -3.20 2.40
C PHE A 179 13.19 -2.45 2.44
N PHE A 180 13.85 -2.44 3.60
CA PHE A 180 15.12 -1.72 3.81
C PHE A 180 16.04 -2.54 4.68
N ASP A 181 17.31 -2.53 4.34
CA ASP A 181 18.37 -3.13 5.16
C ASP A 181 18.54 -2.33 6.46
N THR A 182 18.61 -3.03 7.58
CA THR A 182 18.66 -2.42 8.91
C THR A 182 20.00 -1.74 9.20
N ALA A 183 21.09 -2.24 8.63
CA ALA A 183 22.45 -1.73 8.90
C ALA A 183 22.82 -0.57 7.96
N THR A 184 22.50 -0.73 6.67
CA THR A 184 22.88 0.24 5.64
C THR A 184 21.80 1.28 5.35
N HIS A 185 20.56 0.99 5.75
CA HIS A 185 19.34 1.77 5.44
C HIS A 185 19.01 1.82 3.95
N ALA A 186 19.71 1.04 3.15
CA ALA A 186 19.49 0.95 1.71
C ALA A 186 18.17 0.20 1.42
N PRO A 187 17.50 0.47 0.29
CA PRO A 187 16.37 -0.34 -0.14
C PRO A 187 16.81 -1.80 -0.37
N ALA A 188 15.97 -2.75 -0.01
CA ALA A 188 16.24 -4.19 -0.14
C ALA A 188 16.51 -4.62 -1.61
N VAL A 189 16.01 -3.85 -2.55
CA VAL A 189 16.25 -4.00 -4.00
C VAL A 189 16.47 -2.61 -4.57
N GLU A 190 17.47 -2.45 -5.45
CA GLU A 190 17.71 -1.19 -6.15
C GLU A 190 16.48 -0.77 -6.96
N PRO A 191 15.90 0.41 -6.70
CA PRO A 191 14.68 0.82 -7.36
C PRO A 191 14.95 1.28 -8.80
N ARG A 192 14.16 0.79 -9.76
CA ARG A 192 14.08 1.40 -11.08
C ARG A 192 13.41 2.77 -10.95
N ILE A 193 14.06 3.82 -11.40
CA ILE A 193 13.48 5.16 -11.45
C ILE A 193 12.96 5.40 -12.87
N LEU A 194 11.67 5.75 -12.98
CA LEU A 194 11.08 6.06 -14.28
C LEU A 194 11.61 7.41 -14.80
N THR A 195 11.85 7.46 -16.09
CA THR A 195 12.13 8.72 -16.80
C THR A 195 10.88 9.62 -16.81
N PRO A 196 11.03 10.94 -16.99
CA PRO A 196 9.88 11.83 -17.11
C PRO A 196 8.91 11.44 -18.23
N VAL A 197 9.43 10.92 -19.35
CA VAL A 197 8.63 10.46 -20.49
C VAL A 197 7.81 9.22 -20.12
N GLU A 198 8.44 8.20 -19.53
CA GLU A 198 7.72 7.00 -19.06
C GLU A 198 6.65 7.37 -18.04
N ARG A 199 6.96 8.25 -17.08
CA ARG A 199 5.98 8.70 -16.10
C ARG A 199 4.81 9.44 -16.75
N ALA A 200 5.08 10.28 -17.75
CA ALA A 200 4.03 11.02 -18.46
C ALA A 200 3.08 10.09 -19.21
N SER A 201 3.57 9.02 -19.83
CA SER A 201 2.74 8.04 -20.55
C SER A 201 1.85 7.18 -19.63
N LEU A 202 2.17 7.12 -18.33
CA LEU A 202 1.41 6.35 -17.35
C LEU A 202 0.38 7.19 -16.59
N ARG A 203 0.37 8.50 -16.77
CA ARG A 203 -0.61 9.36 -16.09
C ARG A 203 -2.02 9.09 -16.61
N PRO A 204 -3.01 9.02 -15.70
CA PRO A 204 -4.39 8.97 -16.11
C PRO A 204 -4.72 10.23 -16.91
N GLU A 205 -5.55 10.09 -17.95
CA GLU A 205 -6.04 11.24 -18.71
C GLU A 205 -6.68 12.25 -17.75
N ALA A 206 -6.31 13.52 -17.93
CA ALA A 206 -6.91 14.60 -17.16
C ALA A 206 -8.43 14.60 -17.43
N LYS A 207 -9.24 14.75 -16.38
CA LYS A 207 -10.68 14.98 -16.55
C LYS A 207 -10.88 16.13 -17.54
N SER A 208 -11.54 15.91 -18.65
CA SER A 208 -12.13 17.00 -19.42
C SER A 208 -13.15 17.66 -18.49
N GLN A 209 -12.88 18.89 -18.11
CA GLN A 209 -13.84 19.71 -17.38
C GLN A 209 -14.98 19.99 -18.39
N SER A 210 -16.09 19.28 -18.22
CA SER A 210 -17.35 19.58 -18.90
C SER A 210 -18.19 20.45 -18.00
#